data_e7f6092b8ffca7375620a5dff692a7ed
#
_entry.id   e7f6092b8ffca7375620a5dff692a7ed
#
_cell.length_a   1.000
_cell.length_b   1.000
_cell.length_c   1.000
_cell.angle_alpha   90.00
_cell.angle_beta   90.00
_cell.angle_gamma   90.00
#
_symmetry.space_group_name_H-M   'P 1'
#
loop_
_entity.id
_entity.type
_entity.pdbx_description
1 polymer ?
#
loop_
_entity_poly.entity_id
_entity_poly.type
_entity_poly.pdbx_seq_one_letter_code
_entity_poly.pdbx_strand_id
1 'polypeptide(L)' 'MSESTTIELGGEEYLVQREGDALRLGRQLGGETVWLDDIEVSALPGPARDALERGEHSDQTLQTSLLGVVQAEVDRGA' A
#
# COMPACT_ATOMS: atom_id res chain seq x y z
N MET A 1 -10.45 -6.04 13.97
CA MET A 1 -10.20 -6.90 12.81
C MET A 1 -9.59 -6.09 11.69
N SER A 2 -8.50 -6.58 11.14
CA SER A 2 -7.88 -5.88 10.02
C SER A 2 -8.61 -6.23 8.72
N GLU A 3 -8.84 -5.24 7.90
CA GLU A 3 -9.44 -5.42 6.60
C GLU A 3 -8.35 -5.46 5.55
N SER A 4 -8.45 -6.40 4.63
CA SER A 4 -7.54 -6.52 3.51
C SER A 4 -8.25 -6.09 2.24
N THR A 5 -7.60 -5.28 1.44
CA THR A 5 -8.12 -4.85 0.15
C THR A 5 -7.04 -5.04 -0.89
N THR A 6 -7.44 -5.46 -2.08
CA THR A 6 -6.51 -5.60 -3.19
C THR A 6 -6.40 -4.26 -3.91
N ILE A 7 -5.18 -3.86 -4.20
CA ILE A 7 -4.90 -2.64 -4.95
C ILE A 7 -3.89 -2.96 -6.05
N GLU A 8 -4.04 -2.31 -7.20
CA GLU A 8 -3.11 -2.51 -8.31
C GLU A 8 -2.11 -1.36 -8.33
N LEU A 9 -0.83 -1.71 -8.27
CA LEU A 9 0.27 -0.74 -8.30
C LEU A 9 1.26 -1.15 -9.37
N GLY A 10 1.44 -0.28 -10.37
CA GLY A 10 2.41 -0.55 -11.43
C GLY A 10 2.16 -1.83 -12.22
N GLY A 11 0.90 -2.22 -12.36
CA GLY A 11 0.52 -3.44 -13.09
C GLY A 11 0.56 -4.70 -12.24
N GLU A 12 0.87 -4.60 -10.95
CA GLU A 12 0.91 -5.76 -10.05
C GLU A 12 -0.12 -5.60 -8.95
N GLU A 13 -0.66 -6.72 -8.49
CA GLU A 13 -1.63 -6.71 -7.41
C GLU A 13 -0.94 -6.76 -6.05
N TYR A 14 -1.41 -5.92 -5.15
CA TYR A 14 -0.94 -5.87 -3.77
C TYR A 14 -2.12 -5.98 -2.83
N LEU A 15 -1.88 -6.56 -1.65
CA LEU A 15 -2.83 -6.51 -0.56
C LEU A 15 -2.49 -5.34 0.34
N VAL A 16 -3.53 -4.62 0.77
CA VAL A 16 -3.38 -3.51 1.69
C VAL A 16 -4.16 -3.86 2.96
N GLN A 17 -3.47 -3.88 4.08
CA GLN A 17 -4.10 -4.04 5.39
C GLN A 17 -3.87 -2.79 6.19
N ARG A 18 -4.91 -2.31 6.86
CA ARG A 18 -4.78 -1.17 7.74
C ARG A 18 -4.95 -1.63 9.18
N GLU A 19 -4.00 -1.27 10.01
CA GLU A 19 -4.06 -1.54 11.44
C GLU A 19 -3.77 -0.25 12.19
N GLY A 20 -4.82 0.39 12.74
CA GLY A 20 -4.67 1.67 13.40
C GLY A 20 -4.10 2.72 12.47
N ASP A 21 -2.94 3.26 12.79
CA ASP A 21 -2.27 4.28 11.99
C ASP A 21 -1.22 3.71 11.05
N ALA A 22 -1.18 2.40 10.89
CA ALA A 22 -0.21 1.75 10.03
C ALA A 22 -0.88 1.06 8.85
N LEU A 23 -0.19 1.06 7.72
CA LEU A 23 -0.58 0.30 6.54
C LEU A 23 0.44 -0.79 6.30
N ARG A 24 -0.04 -1.97 5.99
CA ARG A 24 0.82 -3.08 5.60
C ARG A 24 0.52 -3.43 4.15
N LEU A 25 1.56 -3.47 3.34
CA LEU A 25 1.45 -3.87 1.94
C LEU A 25 2.00 -5.26 1.77
N GLY A 26 1.27 -6.10 1.03
CA GLY A 26 1.72 -7.43 0.69
C GLY A 26 1.74 -7.63 -0.81
N ARG A 27 2.87 -8.08 -1.33
CA ARG A 27 3.00 -8.36 -2.75
C ARG A 27 2.56 -9.79 -3.02
N GLN A 28 1.68 -9.95 -4.01
CA GLN A 28 1.19 -11.27 -4.41
C GLN A 28 2.14 -11.90 -5.42
N LEU A 29 2.73 -13.03 -5.05
CA LEU A 29 3.65 -13.75 -5.92
C LEU A 29 3.28 -15.23 -5.94
N GLY A 30 2.69 -15.69 -7.04
CA GLY A 30 2.46 -17.10 -7.25
C GLY A 30 1.69 -17.80 -6.13
N GLY A 31 0.69 -17.16 -5.59
CA GLY A 31 -0.11 -17.71 -4.50
C GLY A 31 0.42 -17.44 -3.11
N GLU A 32 1.56 -16.78 -3.01
CA GLU A 32 2.13 -16.37 -1.73
C GLU A 32 2.08 -14.86 -1.60
N THR A 33 2.00 -14.39 -0.36
CA THR A 33 2.05 -12.96 -0.07
C THR A 33 3.36 -12.64 0.63
N VAL A 34 4.13 -11.73 0.04
CA VAL A 34 5.36 -11.23 0.65
C VAL A 34 5.03 -9.86 1.26
N TRP A 35 5.11 -9.78 2.57
CA TRP A 35 4.78 -8.55 3.28
C TRP A 35 5.96 -7.60 3.29
N LEU A 36 5.68 -6.33 2.99
CA LEU A 36 6.66 -5.25 3.05
C LEU A 36 6.61 -4.60 4.43
N ASP A 37 7.52 -3.67 4.67
CA ASP A 37 7.52 -2.93 5.93
C ASP A 37 6.24 -2.11 6.08
N ASP A 38 5.83 -1.92 7.33
CA ASP A 38 4.66 -1.10 7.63
C ASP A 38 4.91 0.35 7.25
N ILE A 39 3.85 1.00 6.78
CA ILE A 39 3.87 2.41 6.41
C ILE A 39 2.99 3.17 7.38
N GLU A 40 3.50 4.27 7.92
CA GLU A 40 2.66 5.12 8.75
C GLU A 40 1.69 5.91 7.87
N VAL A 41 0.40 5.84 8.19
CA VAL A 41 -0.62 6.58 7.45
C VAL A 41 -0.32 8.07 7.46
N SER A 42 0.19 8.58 8.58
CA SER A 42 0.53 9.98 8.71
C SER A 42 1.68 10.42 7.80
N ALA A 43 2.46 9.49 7.28
CA ALA A 43 3.55 9.80 6.36
C ALA A 43 3.05 9.99 4.93
N LEU A 44 1.82 9.61 4.64
CA LEU A 44 1.25 9.80 3.31
C LEU A 44 0.87 11.25 3.07
N PRO A 45 0.96 11.74 1.83
CA PRO A 45 0.45 13.07 1.49
C PRO A 45 -1.04 13.17 1.84
N GLY A 46 -1.52 14.38 2.15
CA GLY A 46 -2.91 14.60 2.53
C GLY A 46 -3.92 13.99 1.57
N PRO A 47 -3.82 14.27 0.25
CA PRO A 47 -4.76 13.69 -0.71
C PRO A 47 -4.74 12.16 -0.74
N ALA A 48 -3.57 11.55 -0.60
CA ALA A 48 -3.47 10.09 -0.56
C ALA A 48 -4.12 9.54 0.70
N ARG A 49 -3.89 10.20 1.83
CA ARG A 49 -4.50 9.80 3.09
C ARG A 49 -6.01 9.93 3.05
N ASP A 50 -6.52 11.00 2.45
CA ASP A 50 -7.96 11.20 2.30
C ASP A 50 -8.58 10.10 1.44
N ALA A 51 -7.94 9.72 0.34
CA ALA A 51 -8.42 8.64 -0.51
C ALA A 51 -8.46 7.33 0.25
N LEU A 52 -7.46 7.07 1.06
CA LEU A 52 -7.40 5.87 1.89
C LEU A 52 -8.56 5.86 2.90
N GLU A 53 -8.83 6.98 3.54
CA GLU A 53 -9.90 7.09 4.52
C GLU A 53 -11.28 6.88 3.88
N ARG A 54 -11.45 7.30 2.63
CA ARG A 54 -12.69 7.12 1.89
C ARG A 54 -12.81 5.73 1.27
N GLY A 55 -11.76 4.93 1.33
CA GLY A 55 -11.74 3.62 0.70
C GLY A 55 -11.59 3.66 -0.80
N GLU A 56 -11.10 4.77 -1.35
CA GLU A 56 -10.91 4.92 -2.79
C GLU A 56 -9.54 4.38 -3.21
N HIS A 57 -9.44 3.08 -3.31
CA HIS A 57 -8.16 2.43 -3.61
C HIS A 57 -7.73 2.58 -5.06
N SER A 58 -8.62 3.04 -5.93
CA SER A 58 -8.30 3.32 -7.32
C SER A 58 -7.84 4.76 -7.53
N ASP A 59 -7.78 5.57 -6.47
CA ASP A 59 -7.31 6.95 -6.58
C ASP A 59 -5.86 6.99 -7.02
N GLN A 60 -5.57 7.79 -8.04
CA GLN A 60 -4.24 7.85 -8.64
C GLN A 60 -3.19 8.39 -7.67
N THR A 61 -3.56 9.39 -6.88
CA THR A 61 -2.64 9.98 -5.91
C THR A 61 -2.23 8.94 -4.87
N LEU A 62 -3.19 8.17 -4.38
CA LEU A 62 -2.92 7.12 -3.42
C LEU A 62 -2.04 6.04 -4.04
N GLN A 63 -2.37 5.59 -5.25
CA GLN A 63 -1.59 4.57 -5.94
C GLN A 63 -0.15 5.03 -6.19
N THR A 64 0.02 6.27 -6.62
CA THR A 64 1.36 6.81 -6.87
C THR A 64 2.17 6.88 -5.59
N SER A 65 1.56 7.29 -4.49
CA SER A 65 2.24 7.36 -3.20
C SER A 65 2.66 5.99 -2.70
N LEU A 66 1.78 5.00 -2.81
CA LEU A 66 2.10 3.64 -2.37
C LEU A 66 3.13 3.00 -3.28
N LEU A 67 3.05 3.23 -4.58
CA LEU A 67 4.04 2.71 -5.52
C LEU A 67 5.44 3.26 -5.21
N GLY A 68 5.52 4.53 -4.86
CA GLY A 68 6.78 5.14 -4.45
C GLY A 68 7.40 4.44 -3.25
N VAL A 69 6.57 4.09 -2.27
CA VAL A 69 7.04 3.36 -1.09
C VAL A 69 7.52 1.97 -1.47
N VAL A 70 6.77 1.28 -2.32
CA VAL A 70 7.14 -0.06 -2.79
C VAL A 70 8.48 -0.02 -3.51
N GLN A 71 8.67 0.96 -4.38
CA GLN A 71 9.93 1.09 -5.12
C GLN A 71 11.10 1.38 -4.19
N ALA A 72 10.89 2.19 -3.17
CA ALA A 72 11.93 2.47 -2.19
C ALA A 72 12.32 1.21 -1.42
N GLU A 73 11.35 0.36 -1.09
CA GLU A 73 11.62 -0.90 -0.41
C GLU A 73 12.40 -1.86 -1.31
N VAL A 74 12.05 -1.94 -2.58
CA VAL A 74 12.76 -2.79 -3.54
C VAL A 74 14.19 -2.31 -3.70
N ASP A 75 14.40 -1.01 -3.83
CA ASP A 75 15.75 -0.44 -3.97
C ASP A 75 16.60 -0.72 -2.75
N ARG A 76 16.02 -0.64 -1.56
CA ARG A 76 16.74 -0.90 -0.32
C ARG A 76 17.07 -2.36 -0.14
N GLY A 77 16.16 -3.24 -0.55
CA GLY A 77 16.29 -4.67 -0.35
C GLY A 77 17.09 -5.38 -1.43
N ALA A 78 17.43 -4.67 -2.48
CA ALA A 78 18.13 -5.27 -3.61
C ALA A 78 19.59 -5.53 -3.31
#